data_0437b01ed244ecafe5306dfc834bc955
#
_entry.id   0437b01ed244ecafe5306dfc834bc955
#
_cell.length_a   1.000
_cell.length_b   1.000
_cell.length_c   1.000
_cell.angle_alpha   90.00
_cell.angle_beta   90.00
_cell.angle_gamma   90.00
#
_symmetry.space_group_name_H-M   'P 1'
#
loop_
_entity.id
_entity.type
_entity.pdbx_description
1 polymer ?
#
loop_
_entity_poly.entity_id
_entity_poly.type
_entity_poly.pdbx_seq_one_letter_code
_entity_poly.pdbx_strand_id
1 'polypeptide(L)'
;PMAEINNMPATIVWDGKSDVRRMGIGVRHAGDDGASAYRIPGLVTTNNGTLLGVYDIRYNSSVDLQEMVDIGVSRSTDKGQTWEPMRVAMTFGETGGLPHAQNGVGDPSILVDEKTNTIWIVAAWTHGMGNGRAWWNSMPGMSADSTAQLMLVKSEDDGKTWSQPINITPQVKDPSWYFLLQGPGRGITMKDGTLVFPIQFIDSTRIPNAGIMYSKDRGTTWHLHNLAR
;
A
#
# COMPACT_ATOMS: atom_id res chain seq x y z
N PRO A 1 -23.93 -22.94 -6.51
CA PRO A 1 -23.10 -21.78 -6.21
C PRO A 1 -22.98 -21.48 -4.72
N MET A 2 -24.11 -21.47 -3.98
CA MET A 2 -24.11 -21.18 -2.53
C MET A 2 -23.47 -22.26 -1.67
N ALA A 3 -23.58 -23.53 -2.07
CA ALA A 3 -22.97 -24.65 -1.36
C ALA A 3 -21.44 -24.66 -1.47
N GLU A 4 -20.91 -24.21 -2.60
CA GLU A 4 -19.46 -24.08 -2.82
C GLU A 4 -18.85 -22.97 -1.96
N ILE A 5 -19.56 -21.85 -1.79
CA ILE A 5 -19.12 -20.73 -0.93
C ILE A 5 -19.10 -21.15 0.54
N ASN A 6 -20.08 -21.95 0.97
CA ASN A 6 -20.14 -22.42 2.36
C ASN A 6 -19.03 -23.43 2.72
N ASN A 7 -18.39 -24.04 1.73
CA ASN A 7 -17.26 -24.94 1.95
C ASN A 7 -15.89 -24.26 1.89
N MET A 8 -15.85 -22.95 1.63
CA MET A 8 -14.60 -22.21 1.69
C MET A 8 -14.19 -21.97 3.15
N PRO A 9 -12.92 -22.18 3.52
CA PRO A 9 -12.43 -21.95 4.88
C PRO A 9 -12.24 -20.44 5.14
N ALA A 10 -13.25 -19.66 4.82
CA ALA A 10 -13.25 -18.22 4.99
C ALA A 10 -14.61 -17.74 5.46
N THR A 11 -14.60 -16.72 6.30
CA THR A 11 -15.82 -16.17 6.88
C THR A 11 -16.65 -15.47 5.82
N ILE A 12 -17.85 -15.98 5.54
CA ILE A 12 -18.85 -15.24 4.79
C ILE A 12 -19.49 -14.24 5.74
N VAL A 13 -19.30 -12.96 5.48
CA VAL A 13 -19.90 -11.92 6.31
C VAL A 13 -21.37 -11.77 5.95
N TRP A 14 -22.24 -12.11 6.91
CA TRP A 14 -23.67 -11.91 6.87
C TRP A 14 -24.07 -10.95 7.97
N ASP A 15 -24.68 -9.82 7.64
CA ASP A 15 -25.07 -8.80 8.64
C ASP A 15 -26.38 -9.13 9.40
N GLY A 16 -27.08 -10.18 8.98
CA GLY A 16 -28.32 -10.66 9.61
C GLY A 16 -29.51 -9.71 9.52
N LYS A 17 -29.36 -8.55 8.89
CA LYS A 17 -30.35 -7.47 8.86
C LYS A 17 -30.86 -7.10 7.47
N SER A 18 -30.24 -7.61 6.44
CA SER A 18 -30.64 -7.35 5.06
C SER A 18 -30.79 -8.66 4.28
N ASP A 19 -31.70 -8.67 3.34
CA ASP A 19 -31.87 -9.80 2.40
C ASP A 19 -30.72 -9.87 1.37
N VAL A 20 -29.81 -8.90 1.38
CA VAL A 20 -28.64 -8.87 0.50
C VAL A 20 -27.49 -9.60 1.15
N ARG A 21 -27.23 -10.81 0.69
CA ARG A 21 -26.06 -11.60 1.08
C ARG A 21 -24.80 -10.93 0.52
N ARG A 22 -23.91 -10.51 1.40
CA ARG A 22 -22.57 -10.08 1.02
C ARG A 22 -21.72 -11.33 0.79
N MET A 23 -21.36 -11.59 -0.45
CA MET A 23 -20.46 -12.67 -0.80
C MET A 23 -19.04 -12.12 -0.85
N GLY A 24 -18.19 -12.58 0.03
CA GLY A 24 -16.78 -12.19 0.08
C GLY A 24 -16.04 -12.99 1.14
N ILE A 25 -14.75 -13.15 0.92
CA ILE A 25 -13.84 -13.75 1.89
C ILE A 25 -13.19 -12.60 2.66
N GLY A 26 -13.42 -12.55 3.98
CA GLY A 26 -12.68 -11.65 4.85
C GLY A 26 -11.27 -12.19 5.07
N VAL A 27 -10.27 -11.54 4.49
CA VAL A 27 -8.87 -11.93 4.68
C VAL A 27 -8.37 -11.47 6.05
N ARG A 28 -8.82 -10.31 6.50
CA ARG A 28 -8.57 -9.73 7.83
C ARG A 28 -9.79 -8.97 8.30
N HIS A 29 -10.02 -8.98 9.61
CA HIS A 29 -11.14 -8.30 10.26
C HIS A 29 -10.64 -7.36 11.35
N ALA A 30 -11.41 -6.35 11.67
CA ALA A 30 -11.15 -5.51 12.85
C ALA A 30 -11.00 -6.39 14.09
N GLY A 31 -9.93 -6.17 14.86
CA GLY A 31 -9.55 -6.97 16.02
C GLY A 31 -8.55 -8.10 15.75
N ASP A 32 -8.41 -8.54 14.49
CA ASP A 32 -7.35 -9.50 14.15
C ASP A 32 -5.96 -8.86 14.40
N ASP A 33 -5.01 -9.67 14.86
CA ASP A 33 -3.61 -9.27 15.07
C ASP A 33 -3.44 -7.98 15.90
N GLY A 34 -4.44 -7.61 16.70
CA GLY A 34 -4.44 -6.41 17.55
C GLY A 34 -4.71 -5.11 16.82
N ALA A 35 -5.14 -5.14 15.56
CA ALA A 35 -5.46 -3.95 14.77
C ALA A 35 -6.94 -3.55 14.92
N SER A 36 -7.18 -2.23 15.05
CA SER A 36 -8.54 -1.69 15.07
C SER A 36 -9.24 -1.78 13.72
N ALA A 37 -8.49 -1.70 12.64
CA ALA A 37 -9.05 -1.76 11.28
C ALA A 37 -7.99 -2.16 10.25
N TYR A 38 -8.47 -2.71 9.13
CA TYR A 38 -7.72 -2.93 7.90
C TYR A 38 -8.38 -2.14 6.78
N ARG A 39 -7.60 -1.35 6.05
CA ARG A 39 -8.12 -0.49 4.99
C ARG A 39 -7.20 -0.49 3.77
N ILE A 40 -7.66 0.14 2.68
CA ILE A 40 -6.89 0.39 1.47
C ILE A 40 -6.33 -0.90 0.85
N PRO A 41 -7.18 -1.87 0.51
CA PRO A 41 -6.71 -3.16 0.00
C PRO A 41 -6.22 -3.06 -1.44
N GLY A 42 -5.19 -3.83 -1.73
CA GLY A 42 -4.73 -4.16 -3.08
C GLY A 42 -4.60 -5.68 -3.23
N LEU A 43 -4.72 -6.19 -4.45
CA LEU A 43 -4.63 -7.62 -4.74
C LEU A 43 -3.89 -7.86 -6.04
N VAL A 44 -2.92 -8.76 -6.02
CA VAL A 44 -2.20 -9.23 -7.22
C VAL A 44 -2.05 -10.74 -7.19
N THR A 45 -1.80 -11.31 -8.37
CA THR A 45 -1.38 -12.71 -8.53
C THR A 45 0.05 -12.71 -9.03
N THR A 46 0.92 -13.46 -8.37
CA THR A 46 2.32 -13.62 -8.80
C THR A 46 2.41 -14.60 -9.97
N ASN A 47 3.58 -14.65 -10.63
CA ASN A 47 3.81 -15.61 -11.71
C ASN A 47 3.69 -17.08 -11.25
N ASN A 48 3.84 -17.33 -9.96
CA ASN A 48 3.66 -18.67 -9.35
C ASN A 48 2.20 -18.99 -9.04
N GLY A 49 1.27 -18.05 -9.30
CA GLY A 49 -0.15 -18.21 -8.99
C GLY A 49 -0.51 -17.90 -7.54
N THR A 50 0.43 -17.39 -6.74
CA THR A 50 0.17 -16.93 -5.37
C THR A 50 -0.65 -15.65 -5.39
N LEU A 51 -1.73 -15.57 -4.60
CA LEU A 51 -2.44 -14.35 -4.35
C LEU A 51 -1.75 -13.58 -3.22
N LEU A 52 -1.56 -12.27 -3.40
CA LEU A 52 -1.06 -11.37 -2.38
C LEU A 52 -2.08 -10.25 -2.17
N GLY A 53 -2.66 -10.21 -0.97
CA GLY A 53 -3.46 -9.09 -0.49
C GLY A 53 -2.57 -8.14 0.29
N VAL A 54 -2.53 -6.87 -0.07
CA VAL A 54 -1.84 -5.79 0.65
C VAL A 54 -2.85 -4.83 1.25
N TYR A 55 -2.55 -4.23 2.39
CA TYR A 55 -3.47 -3.31 3.08
C TYR A 55 -2.75 -2.51 4.18
N ASP A 56 -3.40 -1.44 4.65
CA ASP A 56 -3.04 -0.77 5.89
C ASP A 56 -3.42 -1.64 7.10
N ILE A 57 -2.49 -1.79 8.03
CA ILE A 57 -2.74 -2.27 9.39
C ILE A 57 -2.91 -1.03 10.26
N ARG A 58 -4.14 -0.70 10.66
CA ARG A 58 -4.46 0.48 11.48
C ARG A 58 -4.68 0.06 12.92
N TYR A 59 -3.67 0.27 13.75
CA TYR A 59 -3.66 -0.31 15.10
C TYR A 59 -4.61 0.38 16.07
N ASN A 60 -4.64 1.71 16.13
CA ASN A 60 -5.40 2.44 17.15
C ASN A 60 -6.81 2.80 16.71
N SER A 61 -7.02 3.08 15.44
CA SER A 61 -8.30 3.55 14.89
C SER A 61 -8.35 3.36 13.38
N SER A 62 -9.52 3.57 12.76
CA SER A 62 -9.69 3.52 11.31
C SER A 62 -9.29 4.79 10.57
N VAL A 63 -8.74 5.80 11.27
CA VAL A 63 -8.43 7.11 10.67
C VAL A 63 -7.20 7.05 9.76
N ASP A 64 -7.10 8.02 8.85
CA ASP A 64 -5.98 8.16 7.92
C ASP A 64 -4.73 8.70 8.63
N LEU A 65 -3.58 8.59 7.96
CA LEU A 65 -2.32 9.15 8.43
C LEU A 65 -2.46 10.66 8.77
N GLN A 66 -1.93 11.14 9.89
CA GLN A 66 -0.89 10.53 10.73
C GLN A 66 -1.55 9.71 11.83
N GLU A 67 -1.15 8.45 11.93
CA GLU A 67 -1.55 7.51 12.98
C GLU A 67 -0.58 6.31 12.96
N MET A 68 -0.69 5.42 13.95
CA MET A 68 0.06 4.16 14.00
C MET A 68 -0.48 3.20 12.92
N VAL A 69 0.20 3.17 11.77
CA VAL A 69 -0.16 2.39 10.59
C VAL A 69 1.08 1.75 9.99
N ASP A 70 0.98 0.49 9.62
CA ASP A 70 1.98 -0.27 8.85
C ASP A 70 1.33 -0.89 7.62
N ILE A 71 2.16 -1.41 6.71
CA ILE A 71 1.70 -2.16 5.54
C ILE A 71 1.73 -3.66 5.84
N GLY A 72 0.56 -4.28 5.76
CA GLY A 72 0.38 -5.72 5.89
C GLY A 72 0.24 -6.44 4.57
N VAL A 73 0.67 -7.69 4.54
CA VAL A 73 0.50 -8.61 3.41
C VAL A 73 -0.02 -9.95 3.91
N SER A 74 -1.03 -10.48 3.23
CA SER A 74 -1.47 -11.87 3.36
C SER A 74 -1.27 -12.62 2.05
N ARG A 75 -0.83 -13.88 2.15
CA ARG A 75 -0.56 -14.77 1.02
C ARG A 75 -1.56 -15.92 0.98
N SER A 76 -1.94 -16.32 -0.22
CA SER A 76 -2.68 -17.56 -0.49
C SER A 76 -2.05 -18.29 -1.67
N THR A 77 -1.75 -19.57 -1.48
CA THR A 77 -1.19 -20.46 -2.53
C THR A 77 -2.22 -21.44 -3.09
N ASP A 78 -3.46 -21.35 -2.63
CA ASP A 78 -4.58 -22.25 -2.97
C ASP A 78 -5.77 -21.52 -3.59
N LYS A 79 -5.50 -20.47 -4.35
CA LYS A 79 -6.50 -19.63 -5.05
C LYS A 79 -7.48 -18.91 -4.10
N GLY A 80 -6.99 -18.52 -2.92
CA GLY A 80 -7.78 -17.77 -1.95
C GLY A 80 -8.64 -18.60 -1.02
N GLN A 81 -8.51 -19.94 -1.04
CA GLN A 81 -9.26 -20.80 -0.13
C GLN A 81 -8.76 -20.65 1.32
N THR A 82 -7.44 -20.58 1.49
CA THR A 82 -6.81 -20.27 2.78
C THR A 82 -5.79 -19.16 2.63
N TRP A 83 -5.54 -18.46 3.73
CA TRP A 83 -4.61 -17.35 3.79
C TRP A 83 -3.59 -17.57 4.91
N GLU A 84 -2.34 -17.37 4.61
CA GLU A 84 -1.25 -17.45 5.58
C GLU A 84 -1.39 -16.34 6.63
N PRO A 85 -0.74 -16.49 7.81
CA PRO A 85 -0.63 -15.42 8.79
C PRO A 85 -0.11 -14.12 8.15
N MET A 86 -0.65 -13.00 8.60
CA MET A 86 -0.22 -11.68 8.14
C MET A 86 1.28 -11.47 8.37
N ARG A 87 1.94 -10.81 7.41
CA ARG A 87 3.30 -10.30 7.53
C ARG A 87 3.29 -8.78 7.40
N VAL A 88 4.10 -8.11 8.20
CA VAL A 88 4.37 -6.69 8.02
C VAL A 88 5.40 -6.54 6.91
N ALA A 89 5.01 -5.93 5.80
CA ALA A 89 5.88 -5.71 4.65
C ALA A 89 6.67 -4.40 4.75
N MET A 90 6.11 -3.39 5.40
CA MET A 90 6.76 -2.09 5.61
C MET A 90 6.30 -1.49 6.93
N THR A 91 7.26 -1.06 7.74
CA THR A 91 7.07 -0.37 9.01
C THR A 91 8.22 0.59 9.26
N PHE A 92 7.96 1.65 9.99
CA PHE A 92 8.99 2.59 10.44
C PHE A 92 9.13 2.62 11.97
N GLY A 93 8.17 2.08 12.70
CA GLY A 93 8.22 1.97 14.15
C GLY A 93 8.59 3.29 14.83
N GLU A 94 9.48 3.23 15.79
CA GLU A 94 10.08 4.40 16.45
C GLU A 94 11.29 4.86 15.62
N THR A 95 11.11 5.86 14.78
CA THR A 95 12.14 6.41 13.90
C THR A 95 12.33 7.89 14.17
N GLY A 96 13.58 8.38 14.09
CA GLY A 96 13.94 9.79 14.25
C GLY A 96 13.58 10.37 15.61
N GLY A 97 13.54 9.57 16.66
CA GLY A 97 13.16 9.99 18.01
C GLY A 97 11.66 10.22 18.22
N LEU A 98 10.83 9.86 17.25
CA LEU A 98 9.38 9.97 17.34
C LEU A 98 8.74 8.58 17.50
N PRO A 99 7.59 8.49 18.23
CA PRO A 99 6.88 7.23 18.42
C PRO A 99 6.27 6.72 17.10
N HIS A 100 5.89 5.46 17.06
CA HIS A 100 5.31 4.80 15.89
C HIS A 100 4.07 5.55 15.33
N ALA A 101 3.21 6.07 16.20
CA ALA A 101 2.04 6.87 15.78
C ALA A 101 2.41 8.18 15.04
N GLN A 102 3.69 8.59 15.07
CA GLN A 102 4.24 9.71 14.32
C GLN A 102 5.14 9.24 13.16
N ASN A 103 5.10 7.96 12.83
CA ASN A 103 5.85 7.31 11.75
C ASN A 103 4.98 6.36 10.92
N GLY A 104 3.71 6.65 10.79
CA GLY A 104 2.80 5.80 10.02
C GLY A 104 3.16 5.73 8.55
N VAL A 105 2.96 4.56 7.96
CA VAL A 105 3.09 4.31 6.52
C VAL A 105 1.81 3.66 6.02
N GLY A 106 1.23 4.20 4.94
CA GLY A 106 -0.09 3.77 4.47
C GLY A 106 -0.34 3.93 2.99
N ASP A 107 -1.56 3.57 2.60
CA ASP A 107 -2.09 3.64 1.25
C ASP A 107 -1.28 2.81 0.23
N PRO A 108 -1.06 1.50 0.46
CA PRO A 108 -0.16 0.71 -0.38
C PRO A 108 -0.67 0.52 -1.80
N SER A 109 0.25 0.50 -2.75
CA SER A 109 0.05 -0.03 -4.09
C SER A 109 1.03 -1.16 -4.35
N ILE A 110 0.54 -2.29 -4.86
CA ILE A 110 1.34 -3.49 -5.11
C ILE A 110 1.48 -3.76 -6.61
N LEU A 111 2.64 -4.25 -7.04
CA LEU A 111 2.93 -4.59 -8.44
C LEU A 111 3.77 -5.86 -8.51
N VAL A 112 3.51 -6.71 -9.49
CA VAL A 112 4.35 -7.85 -9.85
C VAL A 112 5.10 -7.50 -11.13
N ASP A 113 6.44 -7.53 -11.11
CA ASP A 113 7.23 -7.54 -12.34
C ASP A 113 7.07 -8.92 -13.01
N GLU A 114 6.25 -8.99 -14.05
CA GLU A 114 5.94 -10.23 -14.75
C GLU A 114 7.16 -10.90 -15.41
N LYS A 115 8.27 -10.17 -15.57
CA LYS A 115 9.51 -10.71 -16.18
C LYS A 115 10.39 -11.46 -15.17
N THR A 116 10.38 -11.01 -13.91
CA THR A 116 11.29 -11.52 -12.87
C THR A 116 10.56 -12.15 -11.69
N ASN A 117 9.24 -11.96 -11.60
CA ASN A 117 8.43 -12.25 -10.43
C ASN A 117 8.84 -11.46 -9.17
N THR A 118 9.56 -10.37 -9.33
CA THR A 118 9.82 -9.44 -8.22
C THR A 118 8.54 -8.69 -7.89
N ILE A 119 8.18 -8.64 -6.62
CA ILE A 119 6.97 -7.98 -6.15
C ILE A 119 7.39 -6.67 -5.49
N TRP A 120 6.72 -5.58 -5.86
CA TRP A 120 6.97 -4.24 -5.35
C TRP A 120 5.76 -3.72 -4.59
N ILE A 121 5.99 -3.09 -3.45
CA ILE A 121 4.98 -2.30 -2.75
C ILE A 121 5.53 -0.89 -2.60
N VAL A 122 4.72 0.09 -2.99
CA VAL A 122 4.97 1.51 -2.74
C VAL A 122 3.93 2.02 -1.75
N ALA A 123 4.35 2.84 -0.78
CA ALA A 123 3.47 3.42 0.24
C ALA A 123 3.99 4.79 0.69
N ALA A 124 3.11 5.61 1.25
CA ALA A 124 3.47 6.92 1.77
C ALA A 124 3.82 6.83 3.26
N TRP A 125 5.04 7.21 3.62
CA TRP A 125 5.49 7.36 5.00
C TRP A 125 5.40 8.83 5.43
N THR A 126 4.86 9.05 6.61
CA THR A 126 4.76 10.37 7.24
C THR A 126 5.55 10.39 8.53
N HIS A 127 6.46 11.37 8.67
CA HIS A 127 7.30 11.54 9.85
C HIS A 127 6.91 12.82 10.59
N GLY A 128 6.50 12.70 11.84
CA GLY A 128 5.97 13.81 12.59
C GLY A 128 4.57 14.24 12.13
N MET A 129 4.41 15.46 11.66
CA MET A 129 3.14 16.07 11.22
C MET A 129 2.08 16.23 12.33
N GLY A 130 2.41 15.94 13.58
CA GLY A 130 1.52 16.08 14.73
C GLY A 130 0.29 15.19 14.64
N ASN A 131 -0.85 15.68 15.13
CA ASN A 131 -2.13 14.95 15.09
C ASN A 131 -2.99 15.28 13.86
N GLY A 132 -2.45 16.03 12.89
CA GLY A 132 -3.15 16.39 11.66
C GLY A 132 -3.12 15.28 10.62
N ARG A 133 -3.98 15.40 9.61
CA ARG A 133 -3.98 14.49 8.49
C ARG A 133 -2.85 14.80 7.52
N ALA A 134 -2.14 13.80 7.04
CA ALA A 134 -1.02 13.94 6.11
C ALA A 134 -1.40 14.73 4.85
N TRP A 135 -2.63 14.55 4.37
CA TRP A 135 -3.18 15.29 3.23
C TRP A 135 -3.09 16.82 3.39
N TRP A 136 -3.29 17.32 4.60
CA TRP A 136 -3.27 18.76 4.90
C TRP A 136 -1.94 19.24 5.47
N ASN A 137 -1.23 18.37 6.19
CA ASN A 137 -0.04 18.72 6.96
C ASN A 137 1.27 18.48 6.20
N SER A 138 1.25 17.68 5.12
CA SER A 138 2.40 17.57 4.24
C SER A 138 2.64 18.89 3.51
N MET A 139 3.88 19.37 3.51
CA MET A 139 4.30 20.69 3.04
C MET A 139 5.28 20.56 1.86
N PRO A 140 5.54 21.63 1.12
CA PRO A 140 6.61 21.64 0.12
C PRO A 140 7.97 21.30 0.72
N GLY A 141 8.87 20.81 -0.12
CA GLY A 141 10.21 20.37 0.25
C GLY A 141 10.44 18.89 0.00
N MET A 142 11.56 18.38 0.48
CA MET A 142 12.04 17.01 0.26
C MET A 142 12.33 16.26 1.57
N SER A 143 12.42 16.99 2.71
CA SER A 143 12.72 16.40 4.01
C SER A 143 11.51 15.68 4.58
N ALA A 144 11.76 14.53 5.23
CA ALA A 144 10.73 13.78 5.93
C ALA A 144 10.05 14.59 7.05
N ASP A 145 10.75 15.57 7.63
CA ASP A 145 10.19 16.46 8.67
C ASP A 145 9.11 17.41 8.14
N SER A 146 9.02 17.60 6.82
CA SER A 146 8.08 18.54 6.20
C SER A 146 7.09 17.92 5.24
N THR A 147 7.49 16.86 4.56
CA THR A 147 6.68 16.27 3.48
C THR A 147 6.65 14.76 3.57
N ALA A 148 5.51 14.16 3.23
CA ALA A 148 5.38 12.70 3.12
C ALA A 148 6.42 12.15 2.13
N GLN A 149 6.95 10.98 2.44
CA GLN A 149 7.96 10.29 1.65
C GLN A 149 7.35 9.10 0.92
N LEU A 150 7.71 8.92 -0.34
CA LEU A 150 7.31 7.77 -1.13
C LEU A 150 8.34 6.66 -0.95
N MET A 151 7.91 5.56 -0.34
CA MET A 151 8.78 4.45 0.06
C MET A 151 8.44 3.20 -0.70
N LEU A 152 9.47 2.45 -1.12
CA LEU A 152 9.37 1.17 -1.79
C LEU A 152 9.94 0.05 -0.93
N VAL A 153 9.31 -1.13 -0.99
CA VAL A 153 9.92 -2.41 -0.62
C VAL A 153 9.75 -3.40 -1.76
N LYS A 154 10.62 -4.40 -1.82
CA LYS A 154 10.51 -5.50 -2.79
C LYS A 154 10.58 -6.86 -2.10
N SER A 155 9.96 -7.85 -2.74
CA SER A 155 10.10 -9.26 -2.42
C SER A 155 10.56 -10.02 -3.67
N GLU A 156 11.55 -10.90 -3.51
CA GLU A 156 12.09 -11.77 -4.56
C GLU A 156 11.79 -13.25 -4.29
N ASP A 157 11.01 -13.53 -3.23
CA ASP A 157 10.67 -14.87 -2.75
C ASP A 157 9.15 -15.12 -2.68
N ASP A 158 8.42 -14.53 -3.62
CA ASP A 158 6.97 -14.70 -3.76
C ASP A 158 6.18 -14.10 -2.57
N GLY A 159 6.65 -12.99 -2.02
CA GLY A 159 5.99 -12.24 -0.94
C GLY A 159 6.22 -12.81 0.46
N LYS A 160 7.19 -13.70 0.65
CA LYS A 160 7.49 -14.28 1.98
C LYS A 160 8.32 -13.33 2.83
N THR A 161 9.32 -12.67 2.22
CA THR A 161 10.16 -11.66 2.88
C THR A 161 10.23 -10.39 2.06
N TRP A 162 10.52 -9.27 2.73
CA TRP A 162 10.54 -7.94 2.14
C TRP A 162 11.85 -7.23 2.45
N SER A 163 12.34 -6.44 1.50
CA SER A 163 13.53 -5.62 1.66
C SER A 163 13.33 -4.53 2.71
N GLN A 164 14.43 -3.91 3.14
CA GLN A 164 14.35 -2.62 3.83
C GLN A 164 13.69 -1.58 2.92
N PRO A 165 12.97 -0.58 3.49
CA PRO A 165 12.37 0.50 2.73
C PRO A 165 13.40 1.32 1.95
N ILE A 166 13.07 1.63 0.70
CA ILE A 166 13.88 2.46 -0.22
C ILE A 166 13.12 3.77 -0.44
N ASN A 167 13.72 4.88 -0.10
CA ASN A 167 13.12 6.20 -0.33
C ASN A 167 13.31 6.63 -1.78
N ILE A 168 12.22 6.71 -2.54
CA ILE A 168 12.24 7.17 -3.94
C ILE A 168 11.72 8.60 -4.11
N THR A 169 11.36 9.28 -3.03
CA THR A 169 10.89 10.68 -3.06
C THR A 169 11.79 11.60 -3.89
N PRO A 170 13.14 11.54 -3.74
CA PRO A 170 14.05 12.40 -4.52
C PRO A 170 14.01 12.17 -6.02
N GLN A 171 13.52 11.00 -6.48
CA GLN A 171 13.45 10.66 -7.89
C GLN A 171 12.15 11.16 -8.54
N VAL A 172 11.07 11.29 -7.76
CA VAL A 172 9.72 11.44 -8.32
C VAL A 172 8.93 12.65 -7.77
N LYS A 173 9.39 13.32 -6.72
CA LYS A 173 8.67 14.48 -6.17
C LYS A 173 9.24 15.79 -6.68
N ASP A 174 8.37 16.71 -7.12
CA ASP A 174 8.74 18.11 -7.29
C ASP A 174 8.79 18.79 -5.91
N PRO A 175 9.86 19.51 -5.56
CA PRO A 175 10.00 20.18 -4.26
C PRO A 175 8.90 21.21 -3.95
N SER A 176 8.24 21.74 -4.98
CA SER A 176 7.14 22.71 -4.80
C SER A 176 5.81 22.07 -4.41
N TRP A 177 5.66 20.73 -4.57
CA TRP A 177 4.44 20.04 -4.24
C TRP A 177 4.27 19.85 -2.74
N TYR A 178 3.04 19.93 -2.28
CA TYR A 178 2.69 19.72 -0.87
C TYR A 178 2.67 18.23 -0.49
N PHE A 179 2.18 17.37 -1.38
CA PHE A 179 2.03 15.96 -1.09
C PHE A 179 2.22 15.15 -2.37
N LEU A 180 2.91 14.04 -2.27
CA LEU A 180 2.99 13.02 -3.30
C LEU A 180 2.69 11.67 -2.65
N LEU A 181 1.76 10.93 -3.22
CA LEU A 181 1.48 9.55 -2.83
C LEU A 181 1.15 8.72 -4.07
N GLN A 182 1.27 7.41 -3.93
CA GLN A 182 0.84 6.44 -4.94
C GLN A 182 -0.69 6.39 -5.03
N GLY A 183 -1.23 5.98 -6.17
CA GLY A 183 -2.61 5.52 -6.24
C GLY A 183 -2.72 4.17 -5.55
N PRO A 184 -3.54 4.04 -4.48
CA PRO A 184 -3.67 2.78 -3.76
C PRO A 184 -4.21 1.65 -4.63
N GLY A 185 -3.90 0.41 -4.26
CA GLY A 185 -4.38 -0.79 -4.92
C GLY A 185 -3.28 -1.52 -5.69
N ARG A 186 -3.12 -1.30 -6.98
CA ARG A 186 -2.09 -2.01 -7.75
C ARG A 186 -1.52 -1.20 -8.91
N GLY A 187 -0.23 -1.47 -9.21
CA GLY A 187 0.41 -1.12 -10.46
C GLY A 187 0.34 -2.23 -11.50
N ILE A 188 1.01 -2.04 -12.62
CA ILE A 188 1.06 -2.99 -13.73
C ILE A 188 2.48 -3.13 -14.28
N THR A 189 2.76 -4.28 -14.90
CA THR A 189 3.88 -4.46 -15.82
C THR A 189 3.36 -4.30 -17.25
N MET A 190 3.93 -3.38 -18.01
CA MET A 190 3.60 -3.20 -19.43
C MET A 190 4.21 -4.34 -20.28
N LYS A 191 3.73 -4.51 -21.52
CA LYS A 191 4.22 -5.55 -22.43
C LYS A 191 5.73 -5.49 -22.68
N ASP A 192 6.31 -4.29 -22.70
CA ASP A 192 7.74 -4.06 -22.86
C ASP A 192 8.55 -4.29 -21.56
N GLY A 193 7.87 -4.58 -20.44
CA GLY A 193 8.47 -4.80 -19.13
C GLY A 193 8.58 -3.54 -18.28
N THR A 194 8.09 -2.39 -18.74
CA THR A 194 8.02 -1.17 -17.94
C THR A 194 7.08 -1.37 -16.75
N LEU A 195 7.57 -1.07 -15.55
CA LEU A 195 6.77 -1.10 -14.32
C LEU A 195 6.07 0.25 -14.15
N VAL A 196 4.79 0.25 -13.83
CA VAL A 196 4.00 1.49 -13.73
C VAL A 196 3.13 1.46 -12.49
N PHE A 197 3.21 2.52 -11.67
CA PHE A 197 2.27 2.80 -10.59
C PHE A 197 1.47 4.06 -10.89
N PRO A 198 0.17 4.10 -10.57
CA PRO A 198 -0.57 5.35 -10.49
C PRO A 198 -0.05 6.19 -9.31
N ILE A 199 -0.11 7.49 -9.46
CA ILE A 199 0.21 8.46 -8.40
C ILE A 199 -0.83 9.56 -8.34
N GLN A 200 -0.89 10.23 -7.20
CA GLN A 200 -1.58 11.49 -7.02
C GLN A 200 -0.69 12.46 -6.24
N PHE A 201 -0.85 13.75 -6.48
CA PHE A 201 -0.08 14.77 -5.78
C PHE A 201 -0.89 16.05 -5.62
N ILE A 202 -0.53 16.83 -4.61
CA ILE A 202 -1.04 18.19 -4.41
C ILE A 202 0.05 19.13 -4.88
N ASP A 203 -0.23 19.89 -5.92
CA ASP A 203 0.73 20.82 -6.54
C ASP A 203 0.98 22.08 -5.69
N SER A 204 1.81 22.99 -6.21
CA SER A 204 2.17 24.25 -5.55
C SER A 204 0.97 25.21 -5.36
N THR A 205 -0.13 25.00 -6.05
CA THR A 205 -1.38 25.77 -5.91
C THR A 205 -2.41 25.07 -5.02
N ARG A 206 -2.02 23.97 -4.36
CA ARG A 206 -2.87 23.08 -3.55
C ARG A 206 -3.99 22.37 -4.32
N ILE A 207 -3.81 22.19 -5.62
CA ILE A 207 -4.74 21.44 -6.45
C ILE A 207 -4.30 19.98 -6.50
N PRO A 208 -5.22 19.02 -6.22
CA PRO A 208 -4.96 17.59 -6.42
C PRO A 208 -4.85 17.24 -7.90
N ASN A 209 -3.84 16.46 -8.24
CA ASN A 209 -3.56 15.99 -9.59
C ASN A 209 -3.33 14.48 -9.58
N ALA A 210 -3.54 13.82 -10.72
CA ALA A 210 -3.23 12.42 -10.93
C ALA A 210 -2.17 12.26 -12.03
N GLY A 211 -1.39 11.19 -11.94
CA GLY A 211 -0.37 10.87 -12.92
C GLY A 211 0.09 9.43 -12.79
N ILE A 212 1.21 9.13 -13.40
CA ILE A 212 1.89 7.84 -13.25
C ILE A 212 3.37 8.04 -12.96
N MET A 213 3.95 7.11 -12.22
CA MET A 213 5.39 6.91 -12.18
C MET A 213 5.74 5.57 -12.82
N TYR A 214 6.93 5.49 -13.40
CA TYR A 214 7.35 4.29 -14.10
C TYR A 214 8.84 4.01 -13.92
N SER A 215 9.21 2.74 -14.10
CA SER A 215 10.59 2.27 -14.14
C SER A 215 10.79 1.41 -15.39
N LYS A 216 11.84 1.69 -16.15
CA LYS A 216 12.27 0.88 -17.32
C LYS A 216 13.43 -0.05 -17.01
N ASP A 217 14.00 0.05 -15.83
CA ASP A 217 15.16 -0.69 -15.35
C ASP A 217 14.84 -1.59 -14.14
N ARG A 218 13.63 -2.15 -14.14
CA ARG A 218 13.11 -3.10 -13.14
C ARG A 218 13.17 -2.58 -11.71
N GLY A 219 12.77 -1.32 -11.53
CA GLY A 219 12.65 -0.72 -10.21
C GLY A 219 13.93 -0.11 -9.66
N THR A 220 15.03 -0.07 -10.44
CA THR A 220 16.27 0.58 -10.02
C THR A 220 16.11 2.09 -9.96
N THR A 221 15.50 2.68 -11.00
CA THR A 221 15.16 4.10 -11.05
C THR A 221 13.68 4.31 -11.39
N TRP A 222 13.12 5.39 -10.86
CA TRP A 222 11.72 5.76 -11.06
C TRP A 222 11.60 7.17 -11.61
N HIS A 223 10.67 7.35 -12.51
CA HIS A 223 10.42 8.60 -13.22
C HIS A 223 8.95 8.95 -13.19
N LEU A 224 8.65 10.24 -13.14
CA LEU A 224 7.30 10.72 -13.41
C LEU A 224 7.04 10.78 -14.91
N HIS A 225 5.84 10.46 -15.31
CA HIS A 225 5.31 10.80 -16.62
C HIS A 225 4.26 11.91 -16.47
N ASN A 226 4.17 12.77 -17.49
CA ASN A 226 3.27 13.90 -17.53
C ASN A 226 1.84 13.56 -17.10
N LEU A 227 1.24 14.54 -16.47
CA LEU A 227 -0.14 14.57 -16.00
C LEU A 227 -1.11 13.97 -17.03
N ALA A 228 -1.98 13.08 -16.56
CA ALA A 228 -3.19 12.77 -17.31
C ALA A 228 -4.01 14.08 -17.40
N ARG A 229 -4.08 14.64 -18.58
CA ARG A 229 -4.95 15.76 -18.91
C ARG A 229 -6.25 15.24 -19.47
#